data_db088cf09635db23858d8ea6d25842d4
#
_entry.id   db088cf09635db23858d8ea6d25842d4
#
_cell.length_a   1.000
_cell.length_b   1.000
_cell.length_c   1.000
_cell.angle_alpha   90.00
_cell.angle_beta   90.00
_cell.angle_gamma   90.00
#
_symmetry.space_group_name_H-M   'P 1'
#
loop_
_entity.id
_entity.type
_entity.pdbx_description
1 polymer ?
#
loop_
_entity_poly.entity_id
_entity_poly.type
_entity_poly.pdbx_seq_one_letter_code
_entity_poly.pdbx_strand_id
1 'polypeptide(L)'
;MSENNMKICMGCMNPTDNEEVCPYCGEKRDEPQKTPFLPKGEVLAERYIVGKGLEINGEGLGYIGFDKNKKTKIYIREFFPGEMCEREENSCILKAVTGYSELFEREREKFLKYFRAVARLRNINLLESVYDIFDENNTAYVVLEWVDGIPLDVYVDKKGGYLEWKEARVLFMPLLSALSRMHLSKVKHLGICPNNLIVLPSGKIKLVGFASEDLRKKGTDLKCQLYEGCSALEQYIEAYETDESTDIYGFTASLFFALTGEYPLPALEREKHDELLMSQDIVKNIPNNVVSAIAGGLRVYPNNRTLLFDRLRAELSDSPVVHIDASENMKKVPPKFSANNQSKNNNNNFMWGVWSCVIAFAVLGLCALVYWFGFKKDKVVSSDETSSSSTSTVETNEEESVKTEKISVPNLVGKNFKKLQEEVSSGSTQYNIVMLPNEEFNDNVGEGCIISQNPSYGEEMTSGGTIAVTVSKGSKERTLPNIQGQTVSEASLALSELSFVPVEIRENSTTVAEGLVIGYKDHKPGDVMEYGSQISILVSKGVN
;
A
#
# COMPACT_ATOMS: atom_id res chain seq x y z
N MET A 1 -51.95 2.63 -14.91
CA MET A 1 -50.85 2.36 -15.85
C MET A 1 -50.13 1.16 -15.27
N SER A 2 -50.22 0.00 -15.96
CA SER A 2 -49.64 -1.26 -15.47
C SER A 2 -48.14 -1.09 -15.31
N GLU A 3 -47.62 -1.26 -14.08
CA GLU A 3 -46.20 -1.51 -13.84
C GLU A 3 -45.82 -2.70 -14.73
N ASN A 4 -45.05 -2.41 -15.75
CA ASN A 4 -44.43 -3.41 -16.59
C ASN A 4 -43.41 -4.14 -15.72
N ASN A 5 -43.83 -5.26 -15.13
CA ASN A 5 -43.01 -6.10 -14.27
C ASN A 5 -41.91 -6.70 -15.15
N MET A 6 -40.80 -5.95 -15.32
CA MET A 6 -39.66 -6.38 -16.12
C MET A 6 -39.13 -7.68 -15.49
N LYS A 7 -39.36 -8.80 -16.17
CA LYS A 7 -38.81 -10.09 -15.75
C LYS A 7 -37.33 -10.10 -16.08
N ILE A 8 -36.49 -10.39 -15.08
CA ILE A 8 -35.04 -10.48 -15.20
C ILE A 8 -34.57 -11.91 -14.92
N CYS A 9 -33.53 -12.34 -15.60
CA CYS A 9 -32.88 -13.61 -15.34
C CYS A 9 -32.08 -13.54 -14.03
N MET A 10 -32.29 -14.48 -13.12
CA MET A 10 -31.57 -14.53 -11.84
C MET A 10 -30.08 -14.93 -11.99
N GLY A 11 -29.67 -15.47 -13.14
CA GLY A 11 -28.28 -15.84 -13.42
C GLY A 11 -27.43 -14.71 -13.96
N CYS A 12 -27.99 -13.75 -14.73
CA CYS A 12 -27.23 -12.70 -15.39
C CYS A 12 -27.86 -11.30 -15.30
N MET A 13 -28.99 -11.16 -14.64
CA MET A 13 -29.76 -9.91 -14.48
C MET A 13 -30.13 -9.21 -15.81
N ASN A 14 -30.09 -9.92 -16.94
CA ASN A 14 -30.62 -9.42 -18.20
C ASN A 14 -32.14 -9.56 -18.26
N PRO A 15 -32.83 -8.64 -18.95
CA PRO A 15 -34.26 -8.82 -19.25
C PRO A 15 -34.50 -10.15 -19.98
N THR A 16 -35.56 -10.86 -19.63
CA THR A 16 -35.92 -12.13 -20.26
C THR A 16 -37.44 -12.22 -20.44
N ASP A 17 -37.84 -12.80 -21.55
CA ASP A 17 -39.24 -13.14 -21.83
C ASP A 17 -39.50 -14.55 -21.31
N ASN A 18 -40.23 -14.82 -20.38
CA ASN A 18 -40.75 -16.07 -19.82
C ASN A 18 -40.13 -17.43 -20.30
N GLU A 19 -38.92 -17.43 -20.82
CA GLU A 19 -38.23 -18.62 -21.31
C GLU A 19 -37.79 -19.50 -20.13
N GLU A 20 -37.84 -20.82 -20.30
CA GLU A 20 -37.40 -21.80 -19.28
C GLU A 20 -35.89 -21.73 -19.02
N VAL A 21 -35.14 -21.44 -20.09
CA VAL A 21 -33.69 -21.28 -20.06
C VAL A 21 -33.32 -19.90 -20.61
N CYS A 22 -32.47 -19.16 -19.87
CA CYS A 22 -32.06 -17.84 -20.29
C CYS A 22 -31.20 -17.88 -21.57
N PRO A 23 -31.56 -17.13 -22.64
CA PRO A 23 -30.82 -17.13 -23.89
C PRO A 23 -29.43 -16.47 -23.76
N TYR A 24 -29.17 -15.67 -22.72
CA TYR A 24 -27.93 -14.97 -22.53
C TYR A 24 -26.87 -15.75 -21.72
N CYS A 25 -27.29 -16.51 -20.71
CA CYS A 25 -26.35 -17.19 -19.80
C CYS A 25 -26.65 -18.68 -19.59
N GLY A 26 -27.72 -19.22 -20.16
CA GLY A 26 -28.08 -20.63 -20.02
C GLY A 26 -28.66 -21.03 -18.66
N GLU A 27 -28.90 -20.07 -17.76
CA GLU A 27 -29.45 -20.36 -16.42
C GLU A 27 -30.91 -20.81 -16.55
N LYS A 28 -31.27 -21.90 -15.87
CA LYS A 28 -32.64 -22.37 -15.76
C LYS A 28 -33.40 -21.54 -14.73
N ARG A 29 -34.62 -21.10 -15.08
CA ARG A 29 -35.41 -20.19 -14.25
C ARG A 29 -35.70 -20.73 -12.87
N ASP A 30 -36.17 -21.96 -12.79
CA ASP A 30 -36.69 -22.55 -11.57
C ASP A 30 -35.67 -23.43 -10.82
N GLU A 31 -34.41 -23.40 -11.22
CA GLU A 31 -33.34 -24.13 -10.55
C GLU A 31 -33.02 -23.49 -9.20
N PRO A 32 -33.30 -24.18 -8.07
CA PRO A 32 -33.02 -23.63 -6.73
C PRO A 32 -31.53 -23.47 -6.50
N GLN A 33 -31.17 -22.46 -5.72
CA GLN A 33 -29.79 -22.24 -5.29
C GLN A 33 -29.51 -23.05 -4.03
N LYS A 34 -28.36 -23.69 -3.97
CA LYS A 34 -27.97 -24.51 -2.82
C LYS A 34 -27.50 -23.65 -1.63
N THR A 35 -27.80 -24.08 -0.42
CA THR A 35 -27.20 -23.57 0.81
C THR A 35 -25.67 -23.58 0.71
N PRO A 36 -24.94 -22.55 1.19
CA PRO A 36 -25.41 -21.47 2.07
C PRO A 36 -25.91 -20.20 1.36
N PHE A 37 -25.99 -20.19 0.04
CA PHE A 37 -26.47 -19.01 -0.70
C PHE A 37 -27.91 -18.66 -0.36
N LEU A 38 -28.23 -17.36 -0.37
CA LEU A 38 -29.60 -16.86 -0.30
C LEU A 38 -30.46 -17.39 -1.45
N PRO A 39 -31.77 -17.58 -1.28
CA PRO A 39 -32.66 -17.92 -2.40
C PRO A 39 -32.59 -16.88 -3.52
N LYS A 40 -32.63 -17.35 -4.78
CA LYS A 40 -32.72 -16.44 -5.93
C LYS A 40 -34.03 -15.66 -5.89
N GLY A 41 -33.98 -14.37 -6.16
CA GLY A 41 -35.15 -13.48 -6.14
C GLY A 41 -35.43 -12.87 -4.78
N GLU A 42 -34.68 -13.23 -3.72
CA GLU A 42 -34.75 -12.54 -2.44
C GLU A 42 -34.49 -11.04 -2.59
N VAL A 43 -35.15 -10.21 -1.80
CA VAL A 43 -35.04 -8.75 -1.89
C VAL A 43 -34.50 -8.19 -0.59
N LEU A 44 -33.25 -7.75 -0.63
CA LEU A 44 -32.55 -7.10 0.48
C LEU A 44 -32.83 -5.59 0.50
N ALA A 45 -32.94 -5.03 1.70
CA ALA A 45 -33.21 -3.60 1.94
C ALA A 45 -34.38 -3.05 1.08
N GLU A 46 -35.40 -3.89 0.82
CA GLU A 46 -36.55 -3.60 -0.05
C GLU A 46 -36.19 -3.14 -1.48
N ARG A 47 -34.93 -3.21 -1.85
CA ARG A 47 -34.34 -2.61 -3.05
C ARG A 47 -33.54 -3.57 -3.93
N TYR A 48 -32.72 -4.44 -3.35
CA TYR A 48 -31.73 -5.21 -4.08
C TYR A 48 -32.20 -6.64 -4.31
N ILE A 49 -32.42 -7.03 -5.55
CA ILE A 49 -32.78 -8.41 -5.89
C ILE A 49 -31.53 -9.26 -5.92
N VAL A 50 -31.51 -10.34 -5.15
CA VAL A 50 -30.44 -11.34 -5.11
C VAL A 50 -30.58 -12.30 -6.27
N GLY A 51 -29.53 -12.52 -7.02
CA GLY A 51 -29.45 -13.51 -8.08
C GLY A 51 -28.61 -14.73 -7.70
N LYS A 52 -27.92 -15.26 -8.72
CA LYS A 52 -27.04 -16.42 -8.59
C LYS A 52 -25.86 -16.12 -7.69
N GLY A 53 -25.53 -17.07 -6.81
CA GLY A 53 -24.28 -17.09 -6.06
C GLY A 53 -23.09 -17.31 -7.01
N LEU A 54 -22.06 -16.51 -6.85
CA LEU A 54 -20.89 -16.46 -7.74
C LEU A 54 -19.65 -17.01 -7.06
N GLU A 55 -19.46 -16.71 -5.77
CA GLU A 55 -18.28 -17.12 -5.03
C GLU A 55 -18.58 -17.40 -3.56
N ILE A 56 -17.70 -18.20 -2.95
CA ILE A 56 -17.60 -18.45 -1.51
C ILE A 56 -16.14 -18.29 -1.14
N ASN A 57 -15.87 -17.49 -0.11
CA ASN A 57 -14.53 -17.40 0.48
C ASN A 57 -14.60 -17.37 2.01
N GLY A 58 -13.46 -17.22 2.68
CA GLY A 58 -13.41 -17.25 4.16
C GLY A 58 -14.10 -16.08 4.86
N GLU A 59 -14.43 -15.01 4.14
CA GLU A 59 -15.12 -13.83 4.66
C GLU A 59 -16.62 -13.86 4.32
N GLY A 60 -17.00 -14.48 3.19
CA GLY A 60 -18.40 -14.40 2.82
C GLY A 60 -18.78 -14.99 1.46
N LEU A 61 -19.97 -14.61 1.04
CA LEU A 61 -20.63 -15.05 -0.19
C LEU A 61 -20.79 -13.86 -1.14
N GLY A 62 -20.59 -14.12 -2.42
CA GLY A 62 -20.80 -13.14 -3.49
C GLY A 62 -21.96 -13.52 -4.42
N TYR A 63 -22.75 -12.53 -4.82
CA TYR A 63 -23.93 -12.72 -5.69
C TYR A 63 -23.94 -11.70 -6.83
N ILE A 64 -24.42 -12.10 -7.98
CA ILE A 64 -24.97 -11.13 -8.92
C ILE A 64 -26.30 -10.60 -8.36
N GLY A 65 -26.56 -9.32 -8.50
CA GLY A 65 -27.81 -8.71 -8.05
C GLY A 65 -28.33 -7.64 -8.99
N PHE A 66 -29.51 -7.12 -8.68
CA PHE A 66 -30.14 -6.04 -9.45
C PHE A 66 -30.70 -4.95 -8.53
N ASP A 67 -30.29 -3.72 -8.75
CA ASP A 67 -30.83 -2.54 -8.07
C ASP A 67 -32.14 -2.09 -8.74
N LYS A 68 -33.29 -2.31 -8.09
CA LYS A 68 -34.62 -1.93 -8.61
C LYS A 68 -34.75 -0.42 -8.87
N ASN A 69 -34.08 0.40 -8.06
CA ASN A 69 -34.19 1.85 -8.16
C ASN A 69 -33.34 2.40 -9.31
N LYS A 70 -32.11 1.93 -9.45
CA LYS A 70 -31.18 2.35 -10.52
C LYS A 70 -31.37 1.56 -11.81
N LYS A 71 -32.10 0.43 -11.76
CA LYS A 71 -32.32 -0.52 -12.89
C LYS A 71 -30.99 -0.99 -13.49
N THR A 72 -30.03 -1.34 -12.66
CA THR A 72 -28.69 -1.77 -13.07
C THR A 72 -28.26 -3.02 -12.31
N LYS A 73 -27.37 -3.79 -12.94
CA LYS A 73 -26.68 -4.91 -12.30
C LYS A 73 -25.78 -4.38 -11.19
N ILE A 74 -25.66 -5.17 -10.14
CA ILE A 74 -24.80 -4.93 -8.99
C ILE A 74 -24.11 -6.23 -8.57
N TYR A 75 -23.04 -6.11 -7.81
CA TYR A 75 -22.47 -7.23 -7.06
C TYR A 75 -22.84 -7.07 -5.59
N ILE A 76 -23.35 -8.13 -4.98
CA ILE A 76 -23.73 -8.14 -3.55
C ILE A 76 -22.76 -9.05 -2.84
N ARG A 77 -22.14 -8.55 -1.77
CA ARG A 77 -21.30 -9.32 -0.88
C ARG A 77 -21.95 -9.45 0.48
N GLU A 78 -22.10 -10.66 0.95
CA GLU A 78 -22.65 -11.01 2.25
C GLU A 78 -21.50 -11.45 3.18
N PHE A 79 -21.43 -10.91 4.38
CA PHE A 79 -20.50 -11.42 5.39
C PHE A 79 -20.99 -12.78 5.90
N PHE A 80 -20.27 -13.84 5.56
CA PHE A 80 -20.61 -15.23 5.89
C PHE A 80 -19.32 -16.05 6.10
N PRO A 81 -18.60 -15.89 7.21
CA PRO A 81 -17.47 -16.75 7.57
C PRO A 81 -18.00 -18.14 7.99
N GLY A 82 -17.98 -19.09 7.05
CA GLY A 82 -18.66 -20.39 7.18
C GLY A 82 -18.20 -21.28 8.33
N GLU A 83 -17.07 -20.96 8.98
CA GLU A 83 -16.62 -21.64 10.19
C GLU A 83 -17.27 -21.09 11.46
N MET A 84 -17.81 -19.87 11.41
CA MET A 84 -18.39 -19.14 12.55
C MET A 84 -19.91 -19.04 12.50
N CYS A 85 -20.51 -19.33 11.35
CA CYS A 85 -21.94 -19.17 11.14
C CYS A 85 -22.51 -20.21 10.20
N GLU A 86 -23.83 -20.38 10.27
CA GLU A 86 -24.59 -21.29 9.43
C GLU A 86 -25.93 -20.68 9.03
N ARG A 87 -26.51 -21.21 7.95
CA ARG A 87 -27.86 -20.88 7.48
C ARG A 87 -28.65 -22.15 7.28
N GLU A 88 -29.85 -22.20 7.85
CA GLU A 88 -30.79 -23.29 7.61
C GLU A 88 -31.30 -23.26 6.16
N GLU A 89 -31.64 -24.43 5.64
CA GLU A 89 -32.19 -24.55 4.29
C GLU A 89 -33.48 -23.71 4.15
N ASN A 90 -33.57 -22.95 3.08
CA ASN A 90 -34.67 -22.02 2.76
C ASN A 90 -34.86 -20.87 3.79
N SER A 91 -33.86 -20.58 4.61
CA SER A 91 -33.86 -19.42 5.51
C SER A 91 -32.93 -18.33 4.96
N CYS A 92 -33.31 -17.05 5.12
CA CYS A 92 -32.40 -15.93 4.89
C CYS A 92 -31.59 -15.58 6.15
N ILE A 93 -32.10 -15.97 7.32
CA ILE A 93 -31.52 -15.61 8.63
C ILE A 93 -30.27 -16.43 8.90
N LEU A 94 -29.20 -15.76 9.26
CA LEU A 94 -27.95 -16.35 9.66
C LEU A 94 -27.91 -16.60 11.17
N LYS A 95 -27.29 -17.69 11.59
CA LYS A 95 -27.06 -18.04 12.99
C LYS A 95 -25.58 -18.24 13.24
N ALA A 96 -25.04 -17.59 14.27
CA ALA A 96 -23.70 -17.88 14.72
C ALA A 96 -23.63 -19.28 15.34
N VAL A 97 -22.58 -20.03 15.03
CA VAL A 97 -22.30 -21.33 15.64
C VAL A 97 -22.03 -21.13 17.13
N THR A 98 -22.51 -22.07 17.95
CA THR A 98 -22.34 -22.01 19.43
C THR A 98 -20.88 -21.84 19.81
N GLY A 99 -20.56 -20.80 20.58
CA GLY A 99 -19.21 -20.45 21.02
C GLY A 99 -18.48 -19.45 20.08
N TYR A 100 -19.03 -19.12 18.89
CA TYR A 100 -18.42 -18.19 17.96
C TYR A 100 -19.10 -16.82 17.89
N SER A 101 -20.15 -16.57 18.68
CA SER A 101 -20.96 -15.34 18.55
C SER A 101 -20.14 -14.05 18.71
N GLU A 102 -19.25 -13.98 19.71
CA GLU A 102 -18.39 -12.79 19.94
C GLU A 102 -17.36 -12.61 18.82
N LEU A 103 -16.77 -13.73 18.37
CA LEU A 103 -15.82 -13.72 17.26
C LEU A 103 -16.48 -13.28 15.97
N PHE A 104 -17.67 -13.82 15.66
CA PHE A 104 -18.46 -13.44 14.49
C PHE A 104 -18.77 -11.94 14.48
N GLU A 105 -19.24 -11.37 15.60
CA GLU A 105 -19.52 -9.92 15.68
C GLU A 105 -18.27 -9.07 15.51
N ARG A 106 -17.15 -9.48 16.11
CA ARG A 106 -15.87 -8.78 15.96
C ARG A 106 -15.40 -8.75 14.48
N GLU A 107 -15.46 -9.89 13.79
CA GLU A 107 -15.06 -9.98 12.37
C GLU A 107 -16.07 -9.26 11.48
N ARG A 108 -17.37 -9.28 11.79
CA ARG A 108 -18.40 -8.50 11.10
C ARG A 108 -18.13 -6.98 11.20
N GLU A 109 -17.75 -6.50 12.38
CA GLU A 109 -17.37 -5.10 12.56
C GLU A 109 -16.12 -4.71 11.77
N LYS A 110 -15.11 -5.59 11.70
CA LYS A 110 -13.91 -5.37 10.87
C LYS A 110 -14.28 -5.29 9.38
N PHE A 111 -15.11 -6.19 8.90
CA PHE A 111 -15.66 -6.19 7.55
C PHE A 111 -16.37 -4.86 7.23
N LEU A 112 -17.30 -4.45 8.08
CA LEU A 112 -18.02 -3.17 7.91
C LEU A 112 -17.08 -1.96 7.93
N LYS A 113 -16.13 -1.95 8.85
CA LYS A 113 -15.12 -0.88 8.96
C LYS A 113 -14.29 -0.77 7.70
N TYR A 114 -13.85 -1.91 7.15
CA TYR A 114 -13.07 -1.97 5.93
C TYR A 114 -13.87 -1.42 4.73
N PHE A 115 -15.07 -1.93 4.49
CA PHE A 115 -15.89 -1.49 3.36
C PHE A 115 -16.38 -0.04 3.48
N ARG A 116 -16.58 0.48 4.70
CA ARG A 116 -16.80 1.92 4.93
C ARG A 116 -15.58 2.76 4.54
N ALA A 117 -14.38 2.24 4.70
CA ALA A 117 -13.16 2.91 4.21
C ALA A 117 -13.06 2.86 2.69
N VAL A 118 -13.33 1.70 2.06
CA VAL A 118 -13.38 1.54 0.59
C VAL A 118 -14.44 2.47 -0.03
N ALA A 119 -15.60 2.62 0.60
CA ALA A 119 -16.68 3.51 0.12
C ALA A 119 -16.27 4.98 -0.02
N ARG A 120 -15.24 5.43 0.70
CA ARG A 120 -14.67 6.79 0.57
C ARG A 120 -13.86 6.97 -0.71
N LEU A 121 -13.46 5.87 -1.37
CA LEU A 121 -12.66 5.86 -2.60
C LEU A 121 -13.49 6.02 -3.88
N ARG A 122 -14.81 6.22 -3.78
CA ARG A 122 -15.77 6.30 -4.90
C ARG A 122 -15.40 7.27 -6.03
N ASN A 123 -14.51 8.21 -5.77
CA ASN A 123 -14.02 9.17 -6.78
C ASN A 123 -12.80 8.65 -7.58
N ILE A 124 -12.40 7.40 -7.36
CA ILE A 124 -11.28 6.76 -8.07
C ILE A 124 -11.87 5.73 -9.04
N ASN A 125 -12.13 6.15 -10.27
CA ASN A 125 -12.88 5.38 -11.26
C ASN A 125 -12.25 4.01 -11.66
N LEU A 126 -10.96 3.79 -11.34
CA LEU A 126 -10.25 2.54 -11.63
C LEU A 126 -10.35 1.53 -10.48
N LEU A 127 -11.03 1.88 -9.40
CA LEU A 127 -11.34 0.98 -8.30
C LEU A 127 -12.84 0.66 -8.31
N GLU A 128 -13.20 -0.55 -7.89
CA GLU A 128 -14.59 -0.98 -7.70
C GLU A 128 -15.29 -0.06 -6.69
N SER A 129 -16.48 0.40 -7.03
CA SER A 129 -17.23 1.35 -6.20
C SER A 129 -18.18 0.63 -5.25
N VAL A 130 -18.19 1.06 -3.98
CA VAL A 130 -19.20 0.65 -3.00
C VAL A 130 -20.42 1.56 -3.14
N TYR A 131 -21.60 0.97 -3.35
CA TYR A 131 -22.86 1.69 -3.52
C TYR A 131 -23.68 1.77 -2.24
N ASP A 132 -23.66 0.71 -1.42
CA ASP A 132 -24.42 0.64 -0.17
C ASP A 132 -23.80 -0.33 0.82
N ILE A 133 -24.07 -0.14 2.12
CA ILE A 133 -23.64 -1.01 3.21
C ILE A 133 -24.76 -1.02 4.24
N PHE A 134 -25.29 -2.19 4.58
CA PHE A 134 -26.38 -2.33 5.53
C PHE A 134 -26.35 -3.68 6.27
N ASP A 135 -27.06 -3.74 7.39
CA ASP A 135 -27.26 -4.95 8.20
C ASP A 135 -28.66 -5.50 7.96
N GLU A 136 -28.76 -6.79 7.66
CA GLU A 136 -30.00 -7.53 7.51
C GLU A 136 -29.73 -9.03 7.77
N ASN A 137 -30.75 -9.85 8.04
CA ASN A 137 -30.63 -11.30 8.22
C ASN A 137 -29.57 -11.74 9.27
N ASN A 138 -29.32 -10.94 10.32
CA ASN A 138 -28.29 -11.13 11.33
C ASN A 138 -26.86 -11.13 10.76
N THR A 139 -26.62 -10.47 9.64
CA THR A 139 -25.31 -10.29 9.03
C THR A 139 -25.20 -8.92 8.37
N ALA A 140 -24.10 -8.69 7.64
CA ALA A 140 -23.82 -7.46 6.93
C ALA A 140 -23.75 -7.70 5.43
N TYR A 141 -24.25 -6.73 4.66
CA TYR A 141 -24.20 -6.73 3.21
C TYR A 141 -23.47 -5.50 2.69
N VAL A 142 -22.76 -5.70 1.60
CA VAL A 142 -22.12 -4.63 0.82
C VAL A 142 -22.60 -4.74 -0.63
N VAL A 143 -23.12 -3.66 -1.16
CA VAL A 143 -23.50 -3.55 -2.57
C VAL A 143 -22.41 -2.83 -3.32
N LEU A 144 -21.85 -3.50 -4.31
CA LEU A 144 -20.73 -3.04 -5.11
C LEU A 144 -21.15 -2.85 -6.57
N GLU A 145 -20.33 -2.13 -7.29
CA GLU A 145 -20.45 -1.97 -8.73
C GLU A 145 -20.30 -3.33 -9.42
N TRP A 146 -21.22 -3.63 -10.35
CA TRP A 146 -21.01 -4.71 -11.31
C TRP A 146 -20.07 -4.21 -12.41
N VAL A 147 -18.89 -4.77 -12.51
CA VAL A 147 -17.89 -4.37 -13.51
C VAL A 147 -17.99 -5.26 -14.74
N ASP A 148 -18.53 -4.71 -15.84
CA ASP A 148 -18.61 -5.43 -17.12
C ASP A 148 -17.23 -5.39 -17.82
N GLY A 149 -16.58 -6.54 -17.90
CA GLY A 149 -15.29 -6.71 -18.53
C GLY A 149 -14.83 -8.16 -18.45
N ILE A 150 -13.57 -8.40 -18.74
CA ILE A 150 -12.96 -9.72 -18.63
C ILE A 150 -11.72 -9.64 -17.71
N PRO A 151 -11.47 -10.66 -16.87
CA PRO A 151 -10.27 -10.73 -16.07
C PRO A 151 -9.00 -10.66 -16.93
N LEU A 152 -7.94 -10.09 -16.38
CA LEU A 152 -6.68 -9.86 -17.10
C LEU A 152 -6.05 -11.16 -17.59
N ASP A 153 -6.13 -12.24 -16.83
CA ASP A 153 -5.65 -13.58 -17.26
C ASP A 153 -6.36 -14.05 -18.53
N VAL A 154 -7.68 -13.95 -18.57
CA VAL A 154 -8.49 -14.28 -19.76
C VAL A 154 -8.20 -13.32 -20.93
N TYR A 155 -7.92 -12.04 -20.62
CA TYR A 155 -7.55 -11.06 -21.65
C TYR A 155 -6.19 -11.39 -22.27
N VAL A 156 -5.19 -11.71 -21.45
CA VAL A 156 -3.83 -12.09 -21.89
C VAL A 156 -3.90 -13.38 -22.74
N ASP A 157 -4.66 -14.38 -22.31
CA ASP A 157 -4.86 -15.61 -23.06
C ASP A 157 -5.45 -15.33 -24.47
N LYS A 158 -6.50 -14.50 -24.55
CA LYS A 158 -7.09 -14.07 -25.83
C LYS A 158 -6.15 -13.28 -26.73
N LYS A 159 -5.09 -12.67 -26.17
CA LYS A 159 -4.06 -11.92 -26.89
C LYS A 159 -2.91 -12.79 -27.38
N GLY A 160 -2.92 -14.08 -27.11
CA GLY A 160 -1.89 -15.03 -27.51
C GLY A 160 -0.89 -15.37 -26.43
N GLY A 161 -1.27 -15.17 -25.15
CA GLY A 161 -0.56 -15.61 -23.97
C GLY A 161 0.35 -14.56 -23.31
N TYR A 162 0.61 -13.42 -23.94
CA TYR A 162 1.33 -12.30 -23.34
C TYR A 162 0.98 -10.97 -24.01
N LEU A 163 1.35 -9.87 -23.37
CA LEU A 163 1.21 -8.50 -23.90
C LEU A 163 2.59 -7.90 -24.18
N GLU A 164 2.70 -7.14 -25.27
CA GLU A 164 3.84 -6.25 -25.44
C GLU A 164 3.82 -5.12 -24.39
N TRP A 165 5.01 -4.62 -24.00
CA TRP A 165 5.10 -3.51 -23.03
C TRP A 165 4.23 -2.29 -23.42
N LYS A 166 4.15 -1.98 -24.70
CA LYS A 166 3.32 -0.88 -25.20
C LYS A 166 1.83 -1.05 -24.84
N GLU A 167 1.30 -2.27 -24.90
CA GLU A 167 -0.08 -2.59 -24.54
C GLU A 167 -0.25 -2.64 -23.01
N ALA A 168 0.65 -3.35 -22.31
CA ALA A 168 0.63 -3.45 -20.86
C ALA A 168 0.74 -2.05 -20.20
N ARG A 169 1.57 -1.17 -20.71
CA ARG A 169 1.72 0.21 -20.23
C ARG A 169 0.41 0.99 -20.22
N VAL A 170 -0.40 0.88 -21.27
CA VAL A 170 -1.70 1.56 -21.38
C VAL A 170 -2.67 1.11 -20.29
N LEU A 171 -2.60 -0.17 -19.92
CA LEU A 171 -3.44 -0.78 -18.89
C LEU A 171 -2.95 -0.44 -17.48
N PHE A 172 -1.67 -0.62 -17.21
CA PHE A 172 -1.12 -0.59 -15.85
C PHE A 172 -0.75 0.80 -15.34
N MET A 173 -0.22 1.69 -16.19
CA MET A 173 0.24 3.01 -15.72
C MET A 173 -0.86 3.89 -15.11
N PRO A 174 -2.10 3.94 -15.63
CA PRO A 174 -3.17 4.68 -14.98
C PRO A 174 -3.55 4.11 -13.60
N LEU A 175 -3.45 2.78 -13.42
CA LEU A 175 -3.81 2.11 -12.18
C LEU A 175 -2.85 2.48 -11.03
N LEU A 176 -1.55 2.71 -11.30
CA LEU A 176 -0.59 3.13 -10.28
C LEU A 176 -1.02 4.39 -9.52
N SER A 177 -1.55 5.39 -10.24
CA SER A 177 -2.05 6.61 -9.60
C SER A 177 -3.32 6.38 -8.76
N ALA A 178 -4.15 5.42 -9.14
CA ALA A 178 -5.31 5.02 -8.37
C ALA A 178 -4.90 4.31 -7.08
N LEU A 179 -3.91 3.40 -7.15
CA LEU A 179 -3.38 2.65 -6.02
C LEU A 179 -2.64 3.56 -5.02
N SER A 180 -1.81 4.49 -5.50
CA SER A 180 -1.18 5.50 -4.64
C SER A 180 -2.23 6.28 -3.83
N ARG A 181 -3.32 6.75 -4.48
CA ARG A 181 -4.42 7.45 -3.79
C ARG A 181 -5.19 6.56 -2.82
N MET A 182 -5.35 5.27 -3.11
CA MET A 182 -5.96 4.29 -2.21
C MET A 182 -5.14 4.17 -0.92
N HIS A 183 -3.82 4.00 -1.03
CA HIS A 183 -2.92 3.89 0.13
C HIS A 183 -2.83 5.19 0.94
N LEU A 184 -2.85 6.36 0.29
CA LEU A 184 -2.98 7.65 1.00
C LEU A 184 -4.26 7.73 1.86
N SER A 185 -5.32 7.04 1.44
CA SER A 185 -6.57 6.91 2.21
C SER A 185 -6.53 5.79 3.26
N LYS A 186 -5.36 5.17 3.49
CA LYS A 186 -5.14 4.07 4.44
C LYS A 186 -5.99 2.82 4.14
N VAL A 187 -6.24 2.54 2.87
CA VAL A 187 -6.88 1.32 2.39
C VAL A 187 -5.84 0.47 1.69
N LYS A 188 -5.73 -0.79 2.08
CA LYS A 188 -4.92 -1.83 1.45
C LYS A 188 -5.85 -2.79 0.71
N HIS A 189 -5.44 -3.31 -0.43
CA HIS A 189 -6.20 -4.31 -1.20
C HIS A 189 -5.76 -5.75 -0.87
N LEU A 190 -4.46 -5.99 -0.81
CA LEU A 190 -3.79 -7.25 -0.45
C LEU A 190 -4.19 -8.48 -1.30
N GLY A 191 -4.87 -8.25 -2.41
CA GLY A 191 -5.32 -9.29 -3.33
C GLY A 191 -5.21 -8.86 -4.79
N ILE A 192 -4.25 -7.98 -5.11
CA ILE A 192 -4.00 -7.59 -6.51
C ILE A 192 -3.44 -8.80 -7.25
N CYS A 193 -4.19 -9.29 -8.22
CA CYS A 193 -3.82 -10.42 -9.07
C CYS A 193 -4.56 -10.31 -10.41
N PRO A 194 -4.17 -11.02 -11.48
CA PRO A 194 -4.81 -10.96 -12.78
C PRO A 194 -6.33 -11.19 -12.77
N ASN A 195 -6.83 -12.05 -11.88
CA ASN A 195 -8.26 -12.33 -11.75
C ASN A 195 -9.06 -11.16 -11.17
N ASN A 196 -8.43 -10.31 -10.35
CA ASN A 196 -9.05 -9.12 -9.74
C ASN A 196 -8.80 -7.83 -10.55
N LEU A 197 -8.13 -7.93 -11.70
CA LEU A 197 -7.90 -6.86 -12.65
C LEU A 197 -8.79 -7.04 -13.88
N ILE A 198 -9.90 -6.29 -13.93
CA ILE A 198 -10.88 -6.43 -15.01
C ILE A 198 -10.57 -5.47 -16.14
N VAL A 199 -10.33 -6.01 -17.33
CA VAL A 199 -10.14 -5.23 -18.55
C VAL A 199 -11.51 -4.88 -19.13
N LEU A 200 -11.82 -3.59 -19.15
CA LEU A 200 -13.08 -3.04 -19.63
C LEU A 200 -13.10 -2.98 -21.17
N PRO A 201 -14.29 -2.95 -21.82
CA PRO A 201 -14.41 -2.73 -23.26
C PRO A 201 -13.75 -1.42 -23.74
N SER A 202 -13.59 -0.44 -22.85
CA SER A 202 -12.88 0.82 -23.11
C SER A 202 -11.37 0.70 -23.19
N GLY A 203 -10.80 -0.49 -22.97
CA GLY A 203 -9.35 -0.71 -22.89
C GLY A 203 -8.68 -0.19 -21.63
N LYS A 204 -9.45 0.04 -20.56
CA LYS A 204 -8.93 0.39 -19.23
C LYS A 204 -9.01 -0.80 -18.30
N ILE A 205 -8.15 -0.83 -17.29
CA ILE A 205 -8.21 -1.81 -16.20
C ILE A 205 -8.97 -1.22 -15.01
N LYS A 206 -9.73 -2.08 -14.32
CA LYS A 206 -10.39 -1.76 -13.06
C LYS A 206 -10.06 -2.83 -12.03
N LEU A 207 -9.67 -2.41 -10.83
CA LEU A 207 -9.40 -3.29 -9.71
C LEU A 207 -10.71 -3.59 -8.96
N VAL A 208 -10.99 -4.87 -8.79
CA VAL A 208 -12.14 -5.44 -8.05
C VAL A 208 -11.67 -6.41 -6.98
N GLY A 209 -12.60 -6.94 -6.19
CA GLY A 209 -12.30 -8.00 -5.21
C GLY A 209 -11.70 -7.48 -3.91
N PHE A 210 -12.13 -6.30 -3.47
CA PHE A 210 -11.82 -5.78 -2.14
C PHE A 210 -12.30 -6.73 -1.06
N ALA A 211 -11.48 -6.96 -0.02
CA ALA A 211 -11.77 -7.80 1.12
C ALA A 211 -10.97 -7.33 2.33
N SER A 212 -11.41 -7.69 3.54
CA SER A 212 -10.69 -7.36 4.77
C SER A 212 -9.27 -7.93 4.78
N GLU A 213 -8.40 -7.31 5.56
CA GLU A 213 -7.02 -7.77 5.72
C GLU A 213 -6.97 -9.20 6.28
N ASP A 214 -7.91 -9.56 7.15
CA ASP A 214 -7.98 -10.88 7.78
C ASP A 214 -8.24 -11.99 6.77
N LEU A 215 -8.95 -11.73 5.67
CA LEU A 215 -9.07 -12.67 4.56
C LEU A 215 -7.75 -12.83 3.77
N ARG A 216 -6.90 -11.83 3.77
CA ARG A 216 -5.70 -11.72 2.91
C ARG A 216 -4.39 -12.06 3.61
N LYS A 217 -4.44 -12.59 4.84
CA LYS A 217 -3.25 -12.93 5.62
C LYS A 217 -3.48 -14.26 6.37
N LYS A 218 -2.42 -15.09 6.49
CA LYS A 218 -2.45 -16.27 7.36
C LYS A 218 -2.35 -15.88 8.83
N GLY A 219 -2.82 -16.75 9.71
CA GLY A 219 -2.78 -16.55 11.18
C GLY A 219 -3.90 -15.66 11.70
N THR A 220 -4.91 -15.36 10.89
CA THR A 220 -6.13 -14.63 11.29
C THR A 220 -7.27 -15.59 11.60
N ASP A 221 -8.38 -15.06 12.11
CA ASP A 221 -9.57 -15.86 12.46
C ASP A 221 -10.40 -16.28 11.23
N LEU A 222 -10.11 -15.70 10.05
CA LEU A 222 -10.79 -16.07 8.81
C LEU A 222 -9.95 -17.09 8.02
N LYS A 223 -10.63 -17.98 7.30
CA LYS A 223 -9.97 -18.85 6.32
C LYS A 223 -9.38 -18.00 5.21
N CYS A 224 -8.05 -17.82 5.21
CA CYS A 224 -7.38 -16.91 4.30
C CYS A 224 -7.56 -17.31 2.82
N GLN A 225 -7.64 -16.30 1.95
CA GLN A 225 -7.64 -16.42 0.50
C GLN A 225 -6.42 -15.69 -0.05
N LEU A 226 -5.42 -16.45 -0.46
CA LEU A 226 -4.17 -15.97 -1.06
C LEU A 226 -4.10 -16.39 -2.53
N TYR A 227 -3.36 -15.63 -3.32
CA TYR A 227 -3.19 -15.84 -4.77
C TYR A 227 -1.75 -16.26 -5.05
N GLU A 228 -1.57 -17.49 -5.46
CA GLU A 228 -0.26 -18.07 -5.78
C GLU A 228 0.46 -17.22 -6.84
N GLY A 229 1.74 -16.94 -6.61
CA GLY A 229 2.53 -16.04 -7.42
C GLY A 229 2.29 -14.54 -7.19
N CYS A 230 1.09 -14.14 -6.71
CA CYS A 230 0.72 -12.73 -6.50
C CYS A 230 0.70 -12.31 -5.03
N SER A 231 0.53 -13.23 -4.08
CA SER A 231 0.59 -12.91 -2.66
C SER A 231 2.03 -12.82 -2.19
N ALA A 232 2.34 -11.73 -1.50
CA ALA A 232 3.67 -11.44 -0.96
C ALA A 232 3.99 -12.28 0.29
N LEU A 233 5.28 -12.41 0.63
CA LEU A 233 5.76 -13.24 1.75
C LEU A 233 5.09 -12.87 3.08
N GLU A 234 4.91 -11.58 3.36
CA GLU A 234 4.29 -11.05 4.58
C GLU A 234 2.82 -11.44 4.77
N GLN A 235 2.16 -11.92 3.73
CA GLN A 235 0.80 -12.47 3.83
C GLN A 235 0.80 -13.93 4.32
N TYR A 236 1.91 -14.64 4.17
CA TYR A 236 2.08 -16.03 4.61
C TYR A 236 2.67 -16.14 6.01
N ILE A 237 3.35 -15.12 6.51
CA ILE A 237 4.09 -15.12 7.78
C ILE A 237 3.48 -14.09 8.71
N GLU A 238 2.93 -14.55 9.84
CA GLU A 238 2.21 -13.73 10.81
C GLU A 238 3.07 -12.59 11.39
N ALA A 239 4.36 -12.83 11.56
CA ALA A 239 5.32 -11.87 12.14
C ALA A 239 5.56 -10.62 11.27
N TYR A 240 5.21 -10.64 9.98
CA TYR A 240 5.36 -9.48 9.10
C TYR A 240 4.05 -8.70 9.00
N GLU A 241 4.15 -7.38 8.99
CA GLU A 241 3.01 -6.50 8.71
C GLU A 241 2.85 -6.27 7.20
N THR A 242 1.61 -6.11 6.76
CA THR A 242 1.27 -5.77 5.37
C THR A 242 1.19 -4.25 5.23
N ASP A 243 1.71 -3.73 4.14
CA ASP A 243 1.70 -2.30 3.83
C ASP A 243 1.51 -2.02 2.32
N GLU A 244 1.90 -0.82 1.86
CA GLU A 244 1.84 -0.46 0.45
C GLU A 244 2.74 -1.36 -0.41
N SER A 245 3.88 -1.81 0.11
CA SER A 245 4.80 -2.69 -0.61
C SER A 245 4.20 -4.08 -0.88
N THR A 246 3.26 -4.53 -0.05
CA THR A 246 2.51 -5.78 -0.27
C THR A 246 1.63 -5.69 -1.52
N ASP A 247 0.91 -4.58 -1.70
CA ASP A 247 0.12 -4.34 -2.91
C ASP A 247 1.00 -4.08 -4.13
N ILE A 248 2.19 -3.49 -3.95
CA ILE A 248 3.19 -3.35 -5.01
C ILE A 248 3.65 -4.72 -5.52
N TYR A 249 3.86 -5.70 -4.63
CA TYR A 249 4.20 -7.06 -5.04
C TYR A 249 3.11 -7.67 -5.93
N GLY A 250 1.85 -7.63 -5.48
CA GLY A 250 0.71 -8.16 -6.26
C GLY A 250 0.51 -7.44 -7.61
N PHE A 251 0.65 -6.11 -7.63
CA PHE A 251 0.61 -5.33 -8.86
C PHE A 251 1.74 -5.73 -9.82
N THR A 252 2.96 -5.84 -9.31
CA THR A 252 4.13 -6.16 -10.13
C THR A 252 4.08 -7.61 -10.61
N ALA A 253 3.56 -8.54 -9.79
CA ALA A 253 3.29 -9.92 -10.19
C ALA A 253 2.25 -10.01 -11.33
N SER A 254 1.21 -9.18 -11.26
CA SER A 254 0.22 -9.08 -12.33
C SER A 254 0.79 -8.48 -13.62
N LEU A 255 1.69 -7.49 -13.50
CA LEU A 255 2.41 -6.94 -14.65
C LEU A 255 3.38 -7.96 -15.24
N PHE A 256 4.12 -8.71 -14.40
CA PHE A 256 4.98 -9.81 -14.83
C PHE A 256 4.17 -10.84 -15.62
N PHE A 257 3.04 -11.30 -15.07
CA PHE A 257 2.13 -12.21 -15.77
C PHE A 257 1.67 -11.64 -17.12
N ALA A 258 1.26 -10.39 -17.17
CA ALA A 258 0.79 -9.77 -18.41
C ALA A 258 1.87 -9.75 -19.51
N LEU A 259 3.15 -9.61 -19.14
CA LEU A 259 4.28 -9.53 -20.08
C LEU A 259 4.87 -10.91 -20.45
N THR A 260 4.66 -11.93 -19.61
CA THR A 260 5.28 -13.25 -19.80
C THR A 260 4.27 -14.38 -20.10
N GLY A 261 3.02 -14.20 -19.70
CA GLY A 261 1.98 -15.23 -19.69
C GLY A 261 2.09 -16.21 -18.51
N GLU A 262 3.08 -16.05 -17.65
CA GLU A 262 3.36 -16.92 -16.52
C GLU A 262 3.35 -16.14 -15.21
N TYR A 263 2.91 -16.79 -14.12
CA TYR A 263 3.04 -16.21 -12.78
C TYR A 263 4.50 -16.31 -12.29
N PRO A 264 4.99 -15.36 -11.53
CA PRO A 264 6.26 -15.56 -10.83
C PRO A 264 6.12 -16.73 -9.84
N LEU A 265 7.24 -17.41 -9.55
CA LEU A 265 7.25 -18.44 -8.52
C LEU A 265 6.71 -17.87 -7.19
N PRO A 266 5.95 -18.68 -6.41
CA PRO A 266 5.39 -18.26 -5.14
C PRO A 266 6.45 -17.68 -4.20
N ALA A 267 6.09 -16.63 -3.44
CA ALA A 267 7.02 -15.94 -2.54
C ALA A 267 7.68 -16.88 -1.52
N LEU A 268 6.95 -17.88 -1.02
CA LEU A 268 7.50 -18.90 -0.11
C LEU A 268 8.57 -19.79 -0.76
N GLU A 269 8.46 -20.09 -2.04
CA GLU A 269 9.47 -20.89 -2.76
C GLU A 269 10.72 -20.06 -3.01
N ARG A 270 10.55 -18.74 -3.25
CA ARG A 270 11.63 -17.79 -3.49
C ARG A 270 12.31 -17.30 -2.21
N GLU A 271 11.78 -17.60 -1.02
CA GLU A 271 12.34 -17.16 0.27
C GLU A 271 13.82 -17.52 0.45
N LYS A 272 14.22 -18.71 -0.02
CA LYS A 272 15.61 -19.18 0.12
C LYS A 272 16.53 -18.67 -0.98
N HIS A 273 15.99 -18.42 -2.17
CA HIS A 273 16.71 -17.95 -3.35
C HIS A 273 15.83 -16.97 -4.10
N ASP A 274 15.99 -15.67 -3.79
CA ASP A 274 15.17 -14.60 -4.41
C ASP A 274 15.57 -14.38 -5.88
N GLU A 275 15.35 -15.41 -6.71
CA GLU A 275 15.59 -15.38 -8.14
C GLU A 275 14.27 -15.18 -8.88
N LEU A 276 14.27 -14.25 -9.82
CA LEU A 276 13.17 -14.03 -10.76
C LEU A 276 13.59 -14.55 -12.13
N LEU A 277 13.01 -15.69 -12.53
CA LEU A 277 13.31 -16.30 -13.81
C LEU A 277 12.41 -15.67 -14.90
N MET A 278 13.04 -15.14 -15.94
CA MET A 278 12.36 -14.62 -17.12
C MET A 278 13.11 -15.08 -18.38
N SER A 279 12.37 -15.56 -19.38
CA SER A 279 12.97 -15.98 -20.65
C SER A 279 13.74 -14.82 -21.33
N GLN A 280 14.93 -15.12 -21.85
CA GLN A 280 15.75 -14.11 -22.55
C GLN A 280 15.03 -13.49 -23.75
N ASP A 281 14.17 -14.26 -24.43
CA ASP A 281 13.44 -13.75 -25.60
C ASP A 281 12.36 -12.74 -25.21
N ILE A 282 11.76 -12.89 -24.03
CA ILE A 282 10.82 -11.93 -23.46
C ILE A 282 11.57 -10.68 -22.99
N VAL A 283 12.67 -10.85 -22.23
CA VAL A 283 13.45 -9.73 -21.69
C VAL A 283 13.96 -8.80 -22.78
N LYS A 284 14.38 -9.33 -23.94
CA LYS A 284 14.86 -8.51 -25.07
C LYS A 284 13.84 -7.53 -25.62
N ASN A 285 12.55 -7.81 -25.43
CA ASN A 285 11.43 -6.99 -25.94
C ASN A 285 10.88 -6.02 -24.90
N ILE A 286 11.39 -6.06 -23.66
CA ILE A 286 10.97 -5.19 -22.54
C ILE A 286 12.08 -4.16 -22.28
N PRO A 287 11.75 -2.86 -22.10
CA PRO A 287 12.75 -1.85 -21.74
C PRO A 287 13.47 -2.20 -20.42
N ASN A 288 14.77 -1.94 -20.35
CA ASN A 288 15.58 -2.31 -19.19
C ASN A 288 15.09 -1.70 -17.87
N ASN A 289 14.59 -0.45 -17.90
CA ASN A 289 14.00 0.18 -16.72
C ASN A 289 12.77 -0.57 -16.23
N VAL A 290 11.95 -1.12 -17.12
CA VAL A 290 10.76 -1.92 -16.79
C VAL A 290 11.17 -3.26 -16.17
N VAL A 291 12.18 -3.94 -16.74
CA VAL A 291 12.73 -5.17 -16.16
C VAL A 291 13.26 -4.92 -14.75
N SER A 292 14.00 -3.82 -14.55
CA SER A 292 14.53 -3.43 -13.24
C SER A 292 13.42 -3.09 -12.23
N ALA A 293 12.37 -2.37 -12.67
CA ALA A 293 11.23 -2.04 -11.84
C ALA A 293 10.44 -3.30 -11.40
N ILE A 294 10.25 -4.25 -12.33
CA ILE A 294 9.63 -5.55 -12.03
C ILE A 294 10.47 -6.31 -11.00
N ALA A 295 11.78 -6.40 -11.20
CA ALA A 295 12.68 -7.06 -10.25
C ALA A 295 12.66 -6.39 -8.87
N GLY A 296 12.59 -5.05 -8.81
CA GLY A 296 12.47 -4.27 -7.57
C GLY A 296 11.14 -4.48 -6.85
N GLY A 297 10.02 -4.50 -7.59
CA GLY A 297 8.68 -4.70 -7.04
C GLY A 297 8.38 -6.15 -6.61
N LEU A 298 9.09 -7.14 -7.18
CA LEU A 298 8.95 -8.55 -6.85
C LEU A 298 9.99 -9.08 -5.85
N ARG A 299 10.79 -8.21 -5.19
CA ARG A 299 11.64 -8.66 -4.09
C ARG A 299 10.82 -9.38 -3.03
N VAL A 300 11.28 -10.55 -2.60
CA VAL A 300 10.55 -11.40 -1.65
C VAL A 300 10.38 -10.68 -0.31
N TYR A 301 11.48 -10.14 0.23
CA TYR A 301 11.45 -9.44 1.51
C TYR A 301 10.96 -7.99 1.33
N PRO A 302 9.94 -7.54 2.09
CA PRO A 302 9.36 -6.21 1.94
C PRO A 302 10.38 -5.07 2.11
N ASN A 303 11.35 -5.20 3.00
CA ASN A 303 12.40 -4.19 3.23
C ASN A 303 13.35 -3.99 2.02
N ASN A 304 13.40 -4.94 1.11
CA ASN A 304 14.22 -4.88 -0.11
C ASN A 304 13.42 -4.48 -1.35
N ARG A 305 12.12 -4.26 -1.18
CA ARG A 305 11.17 -4.01 -2.26
C ARG A 305 10.98 -2.51 -2.49
N THR A 306 10.53 -2.12 -3.67
CA THR A 306 9.99 -0.78 -3.91
C THR A 306 8.83 -0.52 -2.96
N LEU A 307 8.88 0.56 -2.17
CA LEU A 307 7.98 0.77 -1.02
C LEU A 307 6.73 1.60 -1.36
N LEU A 308 6.75 2.38 -2.46
CA LEU A 308 5.71 3.34 -2.80
C LEU A 308 5.29 3.22 -4.27
N PHE A 309 4.00 3.29 -4.56
CA PHE A 309 3.48 3.28 -5.93
C PHE A 309 3.98 4.46 -6.78
N ASP A 310 4.18 5.62 -6.19
CA ASP A 310 4.73 6.77 -6.91
C ASP A 310 6.17 6.54 -7.37
N ARG A 311 6.97 5.83 -6.56
CA ARG A 311 8.32 5.42 -6.95
C ARG A 311 8.28 4.37 -8.07
N LEU A 312 7.45 3.33 -7.92
CA LEU A 312 7.27 2.31 -8.97
C LEU A 312 6.81 2.95 -10.29
N ARG A 313 5.92 3.94 -10.23
CA ARG A 313 5.49 4.71 -11.40
C ARG A 313 6.64 5.44 -12.08
N ALA A 314 7.52 6.06 -11.31
CA ALA A 314 8.71 6.73 -11.85
C ALA A 314 9.67 5.72 -12.50
N GLU A 315 9.89 4.56 -11.88
CA GLU A 315 10.74 3.48 -12.39
C GLU A 315 10.21 2.87 -13.69
N LEU A 316 8.89 2.71 -13.83
CA LEU A 316 8.22 2.21 -15.04
C LEU A 316 8.06 3.28 -16.15
N SER A 317 8.28 4.56 -15.84
CA SER A 317 8.14 5.64 -16.83
C SER A 317 9.32 5.68 -17.80
N ASP A 318 9.04 5.76 -19.12
CA ASP A 318 10.03 5.98 -20.17
C ASP A 318 10.47 7.45 -20.23
N SER A 319 10.83 8.06 -19.14
CA SER A 319 11.66 9.24 -19.23
C SER A 319 13.09 8.71 -19.30
N PRO A 320 13.75 8.68 -20.49
CA PRO A 320 15.18 8.62 -20.48
C PRO A 320 15.58 9.79 -19.59
N VAL A 321 16.37 9.52 -18.55
CA VAL A 321 17.21 10.57 -17.99
C VAL A 321 18.01 11.04 -19.20
N VAL A 322 17.58 12.12 -19.83
CA VAL A 322 18.38 12.80 -20.83
C VAL A 322 19.55 13.31 -20.01
N HIS A 323 20.65 12.56 -20.02
CA HIS A 323 21.94 13.09 -19.67
C HIS A 323 22.17 14.20 -20.67
N ILE A 324 21.81 15.42 -20.28
CA ILE A 324 22.30 16.62 -20.95
C ILE A 324 23.77 16.62 -20.56
N ASP A 325 24.60 16.05 -21.43
CA ASP A 325 26.03 16.25 -21.39
C ASP A 325 26.27 17.76 -21.54
N ALA A 326 26.41 18.42 -20.39
CA ALA A 326 26.75 19.85 -20.35
C ALA A 326 28.12 20.14 -20.98
N SER A 327 28.86 19.09 -21.43
CA SER A 327 30.17 19.19 -22.07
C SER A 327 30.14 19.47 -23.58
N GLU A 328 29.02 19.23 -24.28
CA GLU A 328 29.00 19.45 -25.74
C GLU A 328 28.50 20.83 -26.19
N ASN A 329 27.93 21.67 -25.34
CA ASN A 329 27.43 22.99 -25.71
C ASN A 329 28.24 24.19 -25.20
N MET A 330 29.48 23.98 -24.74
CA MET A 330 30.44 25.08 -24.59
C MET A 330 31.26 25.30 -25.88
N LYS A 331 30.60 25.46 -27.01
CA LYS A 331 31.25 26.16 -28.15
C LYS A 331 31.18 27.64 -27.87
N LYS A 332 32.35 28.16 -27.48
CA LYS A 332 32.76 29.55 -27.36
C LYS A 332 31.95 30.52 -28.23
N VAL A 333 31.14 31.34 -27.57
CA VAL A 333 30.73 32.62 -28.14
C VAL A 333 31.68 33.67 -27.54
N PRO A 334 32.48 34.39 -28.35
CA PRO A 334 33.34 35.43 -27.80
C PRO A 334 32.52 36.62 -27.32
N PRO A 335 32.95 37.32 -26.26
CA PRO A 335 32.20 38.46 -25.74
C PRO A 335 32.35 39.65 -26.70
N LYS A 336 31.27 40.09 -27.30
CA LYS A 336 31.20 41.42 -27.91
C LYS A 336 30.79 42.43 -26.82
N PHE A 337 31.81 43.14 -26.32
CA PHE A 337 31.60 44.42 -25.66
C PHE A 337 31.11 45.42 -26.70
N SER A 338 29.98 46.01 -26.50
CA SER A 338 29.62 47.32 -27.06
C SER A 338 28.94 48.11 -25.98
N ALA A 339 29.64 49.09 -25.48
CA ALA A 339 29.11 50.14 -24.66
C ALA A 339 28.17 51.02 -25.49
N ASN A 340 26.97 51.28 -25.02
CA ASN A 340 26.44 52.63 -25.14
C ASN A 340 25.38 52.93 -24.07
N ASN A 341 25.56 54.06 -23.45
CA ASN A 341 24.74 54.70 -22.45
C ASN A 341 23.28 54.89 -22.89
N GLN A 342 22.34 54.70 -22.01
CA GLN A 342 21.53 55.81 -21.51
C GLN A 342 20.56 55.39 -20.39
N SER A 343 20.69 56.11 -19.31
CA SER A 343 19.81 56.27 -18.17
C SER A 343 18.33 56.35 -18.52
N LYS A 344 17.50 55.53 -17.81
CA LYS A 344 16.25 56.07 -17.23
C LYS A 344 15.78 55.22 -16.04
N ASN A 345 15.80 55.89 -14.95
CA ASN A 345 15.25 55.61 -13.63
C ASN A 345 13.80 55.12 -13.71
N ASN A 346 13.48 54.00 -13.07
CA ASN A 346 12.12 53.82 -12.54
C ASN A 346 12.16 52.89 -11.28
N ASN A 347 12.40 53.56 -10.15
CA ASN A 347 12.25 53.03 -8.81
C ASN A 347 10.76 53.01 -8.46
N ASN A 348 10.02 51.92 -8.74
CA ASN A 348 8.68 51.79 -8.19
C ASN A 348 8.29 50.35 -7.77
N ASN A 349 9.16 49.34 -7.85
CA ASN A 349 8.81 47.96 -7.47
C ASN A 349 9.33 47.54 -6.08
N PHE A 350 10.02 48.41 -5.35
CA PHE A 350 10.53 48.09 -4.00
C PHE A 350 9.51 48.38 -2.87
N MET A 351 8.53 49.27 -3.13
CA MET A 351 7.55 49.65 -2.10
C MET A 351 6.37 48.67 -1.94
N TRP A 352 6.07 47.82 -2.93
CA TRP A 352 4.96 46.88 -2.81
C TRP A 352 5.33 45.64 -1.96
N GLY A 353 6.58 45.23 -1.94
CA GLY A 353 7.06 44.12 -1.10
C GLY A 353 7.03 44.43 0.40
N VAL A 354 7.30 45.67 0.78
CA VAL A 354 7.30 46.11 2.19
C VAL A 354 5.88 46.21 2.75
N TRP A 355 4.91 46.65 1.95
CA TRP A 355 3.52 46.75 2.39
C TRP A 355 2.85 45.37 2.57
N SER A 356 3.21 44.37 1.79
CA SER A 356 2.69 43.00 1.95
C SER A 356 3.16 42.36 3.25
N CYS A 357 4.41 42.59 3.67
CA CYS A 357 4.93 42.11 4.95
C CYS A 357 4.25 42.81 6.15
N VAL A 358 4.00 44.10 6.07
CA VAL A 358 3.35 44.85 7.16
C VAL A 358 1.90 44.40 7.36
N ILE A 359 1.16 44.08 6.29
CA ILE A 359 -0.21 43.57 6.37
C ILE A 359 -0.22 42.14 6.97
N ALA A 360 0.73 41.30 6.63
CA ALA A 360 0.84 39.94 7.21
C ALA A 360 1.09 39.96 8.71
N PHE A 361 1.97 40.84 9.20
CA PHE A 361 2.22 41.02 10.65
C PHE A 361 1.03 41.67 11.40
N ALA A 362 0.28 42.54 10.76
CA ALA A 362 -0.92 43.13 11.37
C ALA A 362 -2.04 42.10 11.54
N VAL A 363 -2.25 41.18 10.58
CA VAL A 363 -3.24 40.09 10.66
C VAL A 363 -2.86 39.07 11.74
N LEU A 364 -1.58 38.71 11.85
CA LEU A 364 -1.11 37.82 12.91
C LEU A 364 -1.22 38.45 14.30
N GLY A 365 -0.97 39.74 14.44
CA GLY A 365 -1.16 40.48 15.70
C GLY A 365 -2.64 40.56 16.12
N LEU A 366 -3.56 40.72 15.17
CA LEU A 366 -4.99 40.72 15.43
C LEU A 366 -5.52 39.35 15.85
N CYS A 367 -5.03 38.27 15.22
CA CYS A 367 -5.36 36.90 15.62
C CYS A 367 -4.87 36.57 17.03
N ALA A 368 -3.65 37.00 17.39
CA ALA A 368 -3.12 36.83 18.75
C ALA A 368 -3.91 37.59 19.81
N LEU A 369 -4.39 38.81 19.49
CA LEU A 369 -5.24 39.60 20.39
C LEU A 369 -6.62 38.97 20.57
N VAL A 370 -7.24 38.46 19.51
CA VAL A 370 -8.54 37.75 19.60
C VAL A 370 -8.38 36.45 20.40
N TYR A 371 -7.28 35.71 20.23
CA TYR A 371 -6.99 34.52 21.02
C TYR A 371 -6.76 34.85 22.51
N TRP A 372 -6.05 35.96 22.81
CA TRP A 372 -5.76 36.37 24.18
C TRP A 372 -6.97 36.98 24.91
N PHE A 373 -7.85 37.68 24.21
CA PHE A 373 -9.09 38.23 24.80
C PHE A 373 -10.26 37.26 24.82
N GLY A 374 -10.30 36.24 23.93
CA GLY A 374 -11.38 35.24 23.87
C GLY A 374 -11.29 34.15 24.95
N PHE A 375 -10.13 33.97 25.59
CA PHE A 375 -9.94 32.90 26.59
C PHE A 375 -9.80 33.40 28.04
N LYS A 376 -10.10 34.70 28.31
CA LYS A 376 -10.04 35.27 29.67
C LYS A 376 -11.41 35.76 30.16
N LYS A 377 -12.41 34.89 30.13
CA LYS A 377 -13.62 35.05 30.95
C LYS A 377 -14.09 33.65 31.32
N ASP A 378 -13.84 33.29 32.56
CA ASP A 378 -14.73 32.72 33.55
C ASP A 378 -13.90 32.00 34.63
N LYS A 379 -13.52 32.78 35.61
CA LYS A 379 -13.33 32.34 37.00
C LYS A 379 -14.08 33.36 37.85
N VAL A 380 -15.26 33.00 38.32
CA VAL A 380 -15.87 33.58 39.50
C VAL A 380 -16.23 32.44 40.45
N VAL A 381 -15.65 32.56 41.62
CA VAL A 381 -15.82 31.82 42.86
C VAL A 381 -17.06 32.31 43.58
N SER A 382 -17.81 31.39 44.25
CA SER A 382 -18.32 31.48 45.60
C SER A 382 -19.30 30.34 45.86
N SER A 383 -18.97 29.39 46.74
CA SER A 383 -19.17 29.37 48.21
C SER A 383 -20.62 29.23 48.65
N ASP A 384 -20.84 28.11 49.37
CA ASP A 384 -21.75 27.82 50.52
C ASP A 384 -23.27 27.79 50.24
N GLU A 385 -23.99 26.79 50.65
CA GLU A 385 -24.29 26.18 51.95
C GLU A 385 -25.32 25.02 51.80
N THR A 386 -25.06 23.93 52.52
CA THR A 386 -25.90 23.14 53.44
C THR A 386 -27.39 22.85 53.10
N SER A 387 -27.80 21.62 52.95
CA SER A 387 -28.38 20.73 53.95
C SER A 387 -29.25 19.59 53.40
N SER A 388 -28.95 18.43 53.95
CA SER A 388 -29.78 17.32 54.44
C SER A 388 -30.73 16.52 53.55
N SER A 389 -30.35 15.24 53.52
CA SER A 389 -31.13 14.01 53.76
C SER A 389 -32.15 13.55 52.73
N SER A 390 -31.89 12.37 52.15
CA SER A 390 -32.53 11.11 52.59
C SER A 390 -32.09 9.92 51.72
N THR A 391 -31.85 8.87 52.40
CA THR A 391 -31.46 7.51 52.10
C THR A 391 -32.31 6.83 51.02
N SER A 392 -31.64 6.20 50.03
CA SER A 392 -32.06 4.88 49.53
C SER A 392 -30.86 4.17 48.92
N THR A 393 -30.49 3.09 49.56
CA THR A 393 -29.53 2.08 49.17
C THR A 393 -29.89 1.46 47.82
N VAL A 394 -28.96 1.51 46.85
CA VAL A 394 -28.90 0.55 45.76
C VAL A 394 -27.43 0.13 45.66
N GLU A 395 -27.22 -1.17 45.84
CA GLU A 395 -25.95 -1.85 45.69
C GLU A 395 -25.37 -1.57 44.31
N THR A 396 -24.20 -0.95 44.27
CA THR A 396 -23.38 -0.83 43.05
C THR A 396 -22.28 -1.86 43.16
N ASN A 397 -22.27 -2.77 42.21
CA ASN A 397 -21.14 -3.65 41.95
C ASN A 397 -19.88 -2.81 41.71
N GLU A 398 -18.84 -3.14 42.45
CA GLU A 398 -17.49 -2.59 42.28
C GLU A 398 -16.98 -2.94 40.89
N GLU A 399 -16.84 -1.96 40.03
CA GLU A 399 -15.95 -2.05 38.90
C GLU A 399 -14.51 -2.12 39.43
N GLU A 400 -13.85 -3.25 39.26
CA GLU A 400 -12.42 -3.43 39.45
C GLU A 400 -11.68 -2.44 38.52
N SER A 401 -11.27 -1.30 39.04
CA SER A 401 -10.34 -0.41 38.36
C SER A 401 -9.01 -1.16 38.25
N VAL A 402 -8.70 -1.66 37.05
CA VAL A 402 -7.38 -2.13 36.68
C VAL A 402 -6.41 -0.96 36.91
N LYS A 403 -5.61 -1.03 37.98
CA LYS A 403 -4.47 -0.13 38.21
C LYS A 403 -3.47 -0.35 37.08
N THR A 404 -3.54 0.47 36.04
CA THR A 404 -2.50 0.54 34.99
C THR A 404 -1.21 1.03 35.66
N GLU A 405 -0.22 0.14 35.74
CA GLU A 405 1.10 0.45 36.27
C GLU A 405 1.77 1.48 35.35
N LYS A 406 2.23 2.60 35.92
CA LYS A 406 2.97 3.62 35.18
C LYS A 406 4.46 3.35 35.31
N ILE A 407 5.17 3.50 34.21
CA ILE A 407 6.63 3.40 34.14
C ILE A 407 7.23 4.71 33.64
N SER A 408 8.47 4.99 34.00
CA SER A 408 9.24 6.10 33.45
C SER A 408 9.89 5.67 32.12
N VAL A 409 9.80 6.49 31.11
CA VAL A 409 10.35 6.24 29.77
C VAL A 409 11.89 6.17 29.86
N PRO A 410 12.53 5.06 29.42
CA PRO A 410 13.99 4.92 29.44
C PRO A 410 14.65 5.78 28.36
N ASN A 411 15.95 6.07 28.53
CA ASN A 411 16.75 6.70 27.48
C ASN A 411 17.19 5.68 26.44
N LEU A 412 16.67 5.82 25.21
CA LEU A 412 16.97 4.96 24.07
C LEU A 412 17.91 5.62 23.05
N VAL A 413 18.11 6.94 23.13
CA VAL A 413 18.97 7.69 22.21
C VAL A 413 20.40 7.16 22.26
N GLY A 414 20.99 6.92 21.09
CA GLY A 414 22.33 6.33 20.91
C GLY A 414 22.37 4.80 20.97
N LYS A 415 21.29 4.12 21.39
CA LYS A 415 21.25 2.66 21.39
C LYS A 415 20.99 2.14 19.97
N ASN A 416 21.54 0.95 19.66
CA ASN A 416 21.29 0.27 18.39
C ASN A 416 19.87 -0.30 18.39
N PHE A 417 19.07 0.11 17.40
CA PHE A 417 17.66 -0.23 17.30
C PHE A 417 17.41 -1.75 17.20
N LYS A 418 18.19 -2.46 16.37
CA LYS A 418 18.03 -3.91 16.17
C LYS A 418 18.28 -4.70 17.46
N LYS A 419 19.32 -4.37 18.21
CA LYS A 419 19.60 -5.01 19.51
C LYS A 419 18.50 -4.73 20.52
N LEU A 420 18.00 -3.48 20.56
CA LEU A 420 16.91 -3.11 21.45
C LEU A 420 15.59 -3.81 21.07
N GLN A 421 15.33 -4.01 19.78
CA GLN A 421 14.18 -4.78 19.29
C GLN A 421 14.25 -6.25 19.71
N GLU A 422 15.44 -6.84 19.73
CA GLU A 422 15.65 -8.20 20.25
C GLU A 422 15.36 -8.27 21.76
N GLU A 423 15.78 -7.26 22.55
CA GLU A 423 15.51 -7.15 23.98
C GLU A 423 14.00 -7.02 24.26
N VAL A 424 13.29 -6.18 23.50
CA VAL A 424 11.84 -6.03 23.60
C VAL A 424 11.11 -7.33 23.24
N SER A 425 11.51 -7.97 22.14
CA SER A 425 10.91 -9.22 21.67
C SER A 425 11.10 -10.39 22.64
N SER A 426 12.16 -10.38 23.44
CA SER A 426 12.40 -11.38 24.49
C SER A 426 11.55 -11.19 25.74
N GLY A 427 10.72 -10.14 25.80
CA GLY A 427 9.91 -9.80 26.96
C GLY A 427 10.69 -9.23 28.15
N SER A 428 11.94 -8.80 27.92
CA SER A 428 12.82 -8.26 28.97
C SER A 428 12.50 -6.83 29.35
N THR A 429 11.57 -6.17 28.66
CA THR A 429 11.22 -4.76 28.85
C THR A 429 9.74 -4.59 29.19
N GLN A 430 9.43 -3.50 29.92
CA GLN A 430 8.06 -3.10 30.23
C GLN A 430 7.49 -2.11 29.22
N TYR A 431 8.06 -2.02 28.03
CA TYR A 431 7.65 -1.13 26.93
C TYR A 431 7.90 -1.79 25.58
N ASN A 432 7.20 -1.32 24.57
CA ASN A 432 7.43 -1.65 23.16
C ASN A 432 8.17 -0.51 22.45
N ILE A 433 8.80 -0.81 21.31
CA ILE A 433 9.42 0.20 20.46
C ILE A 433 8.88 0.10 19.05
N VAL A 434 8.75 1.24 18.36
CA VAL A 434 8.42 1.32 16.93
C VAL A 434 9.36 2.31 16.25
N MET A 435 9.95 1.91 15.14
CA MET A 435 10.74 2.80 14.31
C MET A 435 9.82 3.71 13.50
N LEU A 436 10.06 5.01 13.52
CA LEU A 436 9.36 5.95 12.64
C LEU A 436 9.82 5.72 11.18
N PRO A 437 8.94 5.89 10.20
CA PRO A 437 9.23 5.59 8.79
C PRO A 437 10.29 6.50 8.16
N ASN A 438 10.62 7.62 8.79
CA ASN A 438 11.64 8.57 8.32
C ASN A 438 12.93 8.38 9.12
N GLU A 439 13.84 7.56 8.58
CA GLU A 439 15.22 7.56 9.04
C GLU A 439 15.92 8.85 8.59
N GLU A 440 16.78 9.41 9.43
CA GLU A 440 17.49 10.66 9.18
C GLU A 440 19.00 10.45 9.09
N PHE A 441 19.69 11.23 8.25
CA PHE A 441 21.14 11.28 8.29
C PHE A 441 21.62 12.00 9.53
N ASN A 442 22.65 11.46 10.19
CA ASN A 442 23.22 12.06 11.38
C ASN A 442 24.71 11.75 11.48
N ASP A 443 25.54 12.79 11.49
CA ASP A 443 27.00 12.64 11.52
C ASP A 443 27.54 12.25 12.92
N ASN A 444 26.72 12.45 13.97
CA ASN A 444 27.11 12.19 15.37
C ASN A 444 26.54 10.86 15.90
N VAL A 445 25.54 10.29 15.24
CA VAL A 445 24.90 9.05 15.65
C VAL A 445 25.11 8.01 14.56
N GLY A 446 25.76 6.90 14.91
CA GLY A 446 26.08 5.82 13.97
C GLY A 446 24.83 5.22 13.32
N GLU A 447 25.01 4.63 12.15
CA GLU A 447 23.93 3.95 11.40
C GLU A 447 23.25 2.86 12.24
N GLY A 448 21.92 2.79 12.17
CA GLY A 448 21.11 1.86 12.95
C GLY A 448 20.95 2.23 14.43
N CYS A 449 21.48 3.38 14.88
CA CYS A 449 21.30 3.87 16.25
C CYS A 449 20.20 4.93 16.34
N ILE A 450 19.54 5.01 17.47
CA ILE A 450 18.39 5.90 17.71
C ILE A 450 18.87 7.35 17.86
N ILE A 451 18.32 8.26 17.05
CA ILE A 451 18.56 9.71 17.09
C ILE A 451 17.64 10.39 18.10
N SER A 452 16.36 10.02 18.08
CA SER A 452 15.31 10.63 18.91
C SER A 452 14.26 9.62 19.29
N GLN A 453 13.52 9.92 20.35
CA GLN A 453 12.43 9.10 20.86
C GLN A 453 11.23 9.94 21.29
N ASN A 454 10.03 9.34 21.21
CA ASN A 454 8.79 9.92 21.71
C ASN A 454 7.90 8.80 22.31
N PRO A 455 7.51 8.83 23.61
CA PRO A 455 7.75 9.91 24.58
C PRO A 455 9.23 10.12 24.94
N SER A 456 9.55 11.31 25.47
CA SER A 456 10.90 11.69 25.84
C SER A 456 11.40 10.94 27.09
N TYR A 457 12.70 10.82 27.23
CA TYR A 457 13.31 10.23 28.43
C TYR A 457 12.79 10.90 29.72
N GLY A 458 12.36 10.07 30.67
CA GLY A 458 11.85 10.51 31.97
C GLY A 458 10.36 10.85 32.02
N GLU A 459 9.65 10.90 30.88
CA GLU A 459 8.20 11.05 30.87
C GLU A 459 7.51 9.80 31.46
N GLU A 460 6.27 9.94 31.95
CA GLU A 460 5.47 8.81 32.41
C GLU A 460 4.68 8.19 31.25
N MET A 461 4.70 6.87 31.15
CA MET A 461 3.86 6.10 30.25
C MET A 461 3.25 4.87 30.95
N THR A 462 2.21 4.30 30.39
CA THR A 462 1.66 3.02 30.88
C THR A 462 2.60 1.87 30.55
N SER A 463 2.72 0.92 31.48
CA SER A 463 3.45 -0.34 31.24
C SER A 463 2.89 -1.06 29.99
N GLY A 464 3.76 -1.55 29.11
CA GLY A 464 3.39 -2.09 27.79
C GLY A 464 3.17 -1.04 26.70
N GLY A 465 3.28 0.26 26.99
CA GLY A 465 3.18 1.34 26.01
C GLY A 465 4.30 1.31 24.98
N THR A 466 4.13 2.04 23.90
CA THR A 466 5.07 2.05 22.76
C THR A 466 5.84 3.37 22.69
N ILE A 467 7.16 3.27 22.54
CA ILE A 467 8.07 4.40 22.31
C ILE A 467 8.41 4.45 20.82
N ALA A 468 8.02 5.54 20.14
CA ALA A 468 8.40 5.78 18.77
C ALA A 468 9.82 6.33 18.70
N VAL A 469 10.65 5.79 17.80
CA VAL A 469 12.06 6.19 17.67
C VAL A 469 12.41 6.53 16.23
N THR A 470 13.27 7.55 16.05
CA THR A 470 13.91 7.87 14.76
C THR A 470 15.30 7.23 14.74
N VAL A 471 15.62 6.52 13.67
CA VAL A 471 16.89 5.79 13.52
C VAL A 471 17.81 6.52 12.55
N SER A 472 19.11 6.51 12.83
CA SER A 472 20.14 7.13 12.01
C SER A 472 20.50 6.28 10.80
N LYS A 473 20.61 6.93 9.63
CA LYS A 473 21.25 6.37 8.42
C LYS A 473 22.79 6.53 8.43
N GLY A 474 23.36 7.01 9.53
CA GLY A 474 24.75 7.40 9.60
C GLY A 474 25.02 8.72 8.87
N SER A 475 26.30 9.00 8.58
CA SER A 475 26.67 10.20 7.84
C SER A 475 26.15 10.15 6.39
N LYS A 476 25.75 11.32 5.89
CA LYS A 476 25.41 11.46 4.47
C LYS A 476 26.65 11.32 3.58
N GLU A 477 27.82 11.73 4.08
CA GLU A 477 29.12 11.63 3.40
C GLU A 477 29.86 10.38 3.88
N ARG A 478 30.40 9.59 2.93
CA ARG A 478 31.13 8.35 3.19
C ARG A 478 32.40 8.27 2.37
N THR A 479 33.44 7.66 2.92
CA THR A 479 34.75 7.56 2.29
C THR A 479 34.91 6.28 1.49
N LEU A 480 35.43 6.37 0.26
CA LEU A 480 35.68 5.21 -0.59
C LEU A 480 36.81 4.33 -0.02
N PRO A 481 36.56 3.01 0.15
CA PRO A 481 37.55 2.06 0.65
C PRO A 481 38.63 1.75 -0.40
N ASN A 482 39.72 1.09 -0.01
CA ASN A 482 40.67 0.55 -0.98
C ASN A 482 40.19 -0.83 -1.46
N ILE A 483 39.85 -0.92 -2.75
CA ILE A 483 39.32 -2.14 -3.40
C ILE A 483 40.28 -2.74 -4.43
N GLN A 484 41.47 -2.17 -4.60
CA GLN A 484 42.43 -2.63 -5.61
C GLN A 484 42.92 -4.06 -5.33
N GLY A 485 42.90 -4.91 -6.32
CA GLY A 485 43.35 -6.30 -6.23
C GLY A 485 42.33 -7.27 -5.61
N GLN A 486 41.17 -6.78 -5.17
CA GLN A 486 40.07 -7.62 -4.67
C GLN A 486 39.31 -8.24 -5.85
N THR A 487 38.55 -9.30 -5.57
CA THR A 487 37.56 -9.82 -6.53
C THR A 487 36.42 -8.81 -6.69
N VAL A 488 35.69 -8.88 -7.80
CA VAL A 488 34.51 -8.02 -8.05
C VAL A 488 33.49 -8.17 -6.91
N SER A 489 33.28 -9.39 -6.43
CA SER A 489 32.31 -9.67 -5.35
C SER A 489 32.72 -9.01 -4.03
N GLU A 490 33.99 -9.09 -3.64
CA GLU A 490 34.51 -8.47 -2.42
C GLU A 490 34.45 -6.93 -2.50
N ALA A 491 34.88 -6.36 -3.62
CA ALA A 491 34.81 -4.92 -3.85
C ALA A 491 33.36 -4.38 -3.86
N SER A 492 32.45 -5.11 -4.52
CA SER A 492 31.02 -4.75 -4.56
C SER A 492 30.38 -4.86 -3.17
N LEU A 493 30.75 -5.86 -2.37
CA LEU A 493 30.27 -6.00 -1.00
C LEU A 493 30.76 -4.82 -0.14
N ALA A 494 32.07 -4.51 -0.18
CA ALA A 494 32.66 -3.41 0.58
C ALA A 494 32.04 -2.04 0.23
N LEU A 495 31.71 -1.81 -1.04
CA LEU A 495 31.00 -0.60 -1.47
C LEU A 495 29.53 -0.60 -1.02
N SER A 496 28.85 -1.73 -1.11
CA SER A 496 27.45 -1.86 -0.70
C SER A 496 27.26 -1.72 0.81
N GLU A 497 28.20 -2.21 1.62
CA GLU A 497 28.22 -2.00 3.09
C GLU A 497 28.30 -0.51 3.46
N LEU A 498 28.94 0.29 2.61
CA LEU A 498 28.98 1.76 2.73
C LEU A 498 27.82 2.43 1.97
N SER A 499 26.85 1.63 1.50
CA SER A 499 25.66 2.10 0.77
C SER A 499 25.96 2.83 -0.54
N PHE A 500 27.09 2.54 -1.18
CA PHE A 500 27.36 2.92 -2.55
C PHE A 500 26.79 1.90 -3.54
N VAL A 501 26.54 2.32 -4.79
CA VAL A 501 26.07 1.46 -5.86
C VAL A 501 27.23 1.15 -6.81
N PRO A 502 27.88 -0.02 -6.73
CA PRO A 502 28.99 -0.38 -7.59
C PRO A 502 28.53 -0.63 -9.04
N VAL A 503 29.32 -0.13 -10.01
CA VAL A 503 29.14 -0.35 -11.45
C VAL A 503 30.41 -0.93 -12.03
N GLU A 504 30.34 -2.13 -12.61
CA GLU A 504 31.49 -2.82 -13.20
C GLU A 504 31.77 -2.29 -14.60
N ILE A 505 33.04 -1.91 -14.85
CA ILE A 505 33.58 -1.58 -16.17
C ILE A 505 34.80 -2.44 -16.43
N ARG A 506 34.82 -3.17 -17.52
CA ARG A 506 35.91 -4.07 -17.85
C ARG A 506 36.93 -3.42 -18.76
N GLU A 507 38.23 -3.45 -18.36
CA GLU A 507 39.36 -2.87 -19.08
C GLU A 507 40.56 -3.83 -19.12
N ASN A 508 41.40 -3.75 -20.17
CA ASN A 508 42.60 -4.57 -20.27
C ASN A 508 43.66 -4.08 -19.27
N SER A 509 44.34 -4.98 -18.59
CA SER A 509 45.39 -4.66 -17.65
C SER A 509 46.58 -5.61 -17.82
N THR A 510 47.80 -5.05 -17.86
CA THR A 510 49.05 -5.82 -17.87
C THR A 510 49.58 -6.08 -16.45
N THR A 511 49.00 -5.44 -15.45
CA THR A 511 49.49 -5.48 -14.05
C THR A 511 48.53 -6.18 -13.08
N VAL A 512 47.27 -6.31 -13.43
CA VAL A 512 46.25 -6.92 -12.59
C VAL A 512 45.67 -8.15 -13.31
N ALA A 513 45.60 -9.27 -12.61
CA ALA A 513 45.09 -10.53 -13.16
C ALA A 513 43.61 -10.39 -13.59
N GLU A 514 43.20 -11.21 -14.56
CA GLU A 514 41.81 -11.23 -15.04
C GLU A 514 40.82 -11.49 -13.89
N GLY A 515 39.71 -10.74 -13.87
CA GLY A 515 38.64 -10.84 -12.87
C GLY A 515 38.91 -10.08 -11.57
N LEU A 516 40.08 -9.46 -11.41
CA LEU A 516 40.40 -8.62 -10.24
C LEU A 516 40.18 -7.13 -10.53
N VAL A 517 39.88 -6.36 -9.50
CA VAL A 517 39.66 -4.93 -9.56
C VAL A 517 40.95 -4.18 -9.74
N ILE A 518 41.05 -3.37 -10.80
CA ILE A 518 42.17 -2.47 -11.07
C ILE A 518 42.12 -1.25 -10.13
N GLY A 519 40.91 -0.73 -9.87
CA GLY A 519 40.66 0.45 -9.07
C GLY A 519 39.34 1.12 -9.43
N TYR A 520 39.18 2.35 -9.06
CA TYR A 520 38.06 3.21 -9.47
C TYR A 520 38.33 3.86 -10.83
N LYS A 521 37.27 4.12 -11.61
CA LYS A 521 37.40 4.80 -12.89
C LYS A 521 37.71 6.29 -12.71
N ASP A 522 36.89 6.98 -11.93
CA ASP A 522 36.90 8.44 -11.81
C ASP A 522 37.25 8.92 -10.39
N HIS A 523 37.54 7.99 -9.48
CA HIS A 523 37.80 8.23 -8.06
C HIS A 523 39.04 7.49 -7.60
N LYS A 524 39.44 7.75 -6.35
CA LYS A 524 40.52 7.03 -5.65
C LYS A 524 40.10 6.65 -4.23
N PRO A 525 40.76 5.66 -3.63
CA PRO A 525 40.57 5.36 -2.21
C PRO A 525 40.77 6.60 -1.35
N GLY A 526 39.84 6.86 -0.42
CA GLY A 526 39.85 8.03 0.46
C GLY A 526 39.02 9.21 -0.04
N ASP A 527 38.51 9.21 -1.26
CA ASP A 527 37.57 10.23 -1.71
C ASP A 527 36.25 10.14 -0.92
N VAL A 528 35.66 11.30 -0.62
CA VAL A 528 34.39 11.41 0.11
C VAL A 528 33.26 11.57 -0.89
N MET A 529 32.25 10.69 -0.78
CA MET A 529 31.11 10.63 -1.69
C MET A 529 29.81 10.63 -0.89
N GLU A 530 28.72 11.09 -1.49
CA GLU A 530 27.41 11.05 -0.86
C GLU A 530 26.83 9.61 -0.81
N TYR A 531 26.06 9.34 0.22
CA TYR A 531 25.24 8.12 0.37
C TYR A 531 24.45 7.83 -0.91
N GLY A 532 24.48 6.57 -1.36
CA GLY A 532 23.79 6.14 -2.58
C GLY A 532 24.47 6.51 -3.90
N SER A 533 25.68 7.12 -3.85
CA SER A 533 26.43 7.44 -5.05
C SER A 533 26.79 6.19 -5.86
N GLN A 534 26.68 6.31 -7.17
CA GLN A 534 27.09 5.27 -8.09
C GLN A 534 28.62 5.32 -8.31
N ILE A 535 29.32 4.23 -8.05
CA ILE A 535 30.78 4.15 -8.08
C ILE A 535 31.22 3.17 -9.16
N SER A 536 31.89 3.68 -10.21
CA SER A 536 32.44 2.86 -11.29
C SER A 536 33.75 2.20 -10.86
N ILE A 537 33.78 0.85 -10.89
CA ILE A 537 34.97 0.05 -10.60
C ILE A 537 35.54 -0.55 -11.91
N LEU A 538 36.85 -0.47 -12.08
CA LEU A 538 37.56 -1.03 -13.21
C LEU A 538 37.97 -2.47 -12.90
N VAL A 539 37.57 -3.41 -13.74
CA VAL A 539 37.88 -4.84 -13.60
C VAL A 539 38.75 -5.30 -14.74
N SER A 540 39.81 -6.02 -14.42
CA SER A 540 40.77 -6.51 -15.41
C SER A 540 40.18 -7.59 -16.30
N LYS A 541 40.40 -7.46 -17.65
CA LYS A 541 40.20 -8.51 -18.65
C LYS A 541 41.44 -9.36 -18.88
N GLY A 542 42.55 -9.09 -18.15
CA GLY A 542 43.85 -9.67 -18.41
C GLY A 542 44.59 -8.94 -19.55
N VAL A 543 45.62 -9.61 -20.06
CA VAL A 543 46.45 -9.11 -21.21
C VAL A 543 45.82 -9.58 -22.50
N ASN A 544 45.74 -8.73 -23.49
CA ASN A 544 45.29 -9.11 -24.83
C ASN A 544 46.23 -10.12 -25.47
#